data_b14149f7efeb24fbeedd4f117a0c069b
#
_entry.id   b14149f7efeb24fbeedd4f117a0c069b
#
_cell.length_a   1.000
_cell.length_b   1.000
_cell.length_c   1.000
_cell.angle_alpha   90.00
_cell.angle_beta   90.00
_cell.angle_gamma   90.00
#
_symmetry.space_group_name_H-M   'P 1'
#
loop_
_entity.id
_entity.type
_entity.pdbx_description
1 polymer ?
#
loop_
_entity_poly.entity_id
_entity_poly.type
_entity_poly.pdbx_seq_one_letter_code
_entity_poly.pdbx_strand_id
1 'polypeptide(L)'
;NIKKPVEVYQLNLKDKNLDLDLTESDQEIRYCLSKDHTTIAYAKFGSGPPLIKAPNFMTSLEHDWRSPIWKHYFNFFGSSHSFYRFDQRGNGFSDWEPQNISFDNFVDDLDAVVNDAGLENFPLFALSQGTAVSIAYAAKYPQKVSKLIILGGYARGRAFRMKADEFQKISSMDEAMILNGWEQENPAFRQFFASSFLPEASKEQMDSFNNIMKFTTSATNAAKILRVNDQINVVETLKKIEIPSLILHAEKDMRVPFTEGEFLAKHLKNSKLVSLPSSNHIILEQEDCWPIVQKEIMEFLKS
;
A
#
# COMPACT_ATOMS: atom_id res chain seq x y z
N ASN A 1 -17.81 22.80 -14.49
CA ASN A 1 -17.33 23.95 -15.28
C ASN A 1 -16.26 24.72 -14.50
N ILE A 2 -15.02 24.25 -14.52
CA ILE A 2 -13.88 25.02 -13.99
C ILE A 2 -13.57 26.10 -15.02
N LYS A 3 -13.94 27.32 -14.73
CA LYS A 3 -13.77 28.48 -15.62
C LYS A 3 -12.43 29.23 -15.47
N LYS A 4 -11.49 28.71 -14.69
CA LYS A 4 -10.12 29.29 -14.61
C LYS A 4 -9.10 28.13 -14.61
N PRO A 5 -8.02 28.25 -15.39
CA PRO A 5 -6.91 27.32 -15.30
C PRO A 5 -6.30 27.42 -13.89
N VAL A 6 -6.01 26.27 -13.29
CA VAL A 6 -5.24 26.19 -12.06
C VAL A 6 -3.78 26.42 -12.44
N GLU A 7 -3.20 27.54 -12.03
CA GLU A 7 -1.76 27.75 -12.15
C GLU A 7 -1.05 26.90 -11.12
N VAL A 8 -0.29 25.93 -11.60
CA VAL A 8 0.56 25.08 -10.76
C VAL A 8 1.91 25.80 -10.63
N TYR A 9 2.24 26.24 -9.42
CA TYR A 9 3.56 26.83 -9.13
C TYR A 9 4.51 25.74 -8.66
N GLN A 10 5.60 25.56 -9.40
CA GLN A 10 6.74 24.77 -8.94
C GLN A 10 7.62 25.65 -8.04
N LEU A 11 7.59 25.40 -6.73
CA LEU A 11 8.49 26.04 -5.77
C LEU A 11 9.88 25.33 -5.81
N ASN A 12 10.82 25.96 -6.50
CA ASN A 12 12.23 25.59 -6.43
C ASN A 12 12.87 26.27 -5.19
N LEU A 13 12.85 25.61 -4.06
CA LEU A 13 13.62 26.00 -2.88
C LEU A 13 15.06 25.49 -3.04
N LYS A 14 15.94 26.34 -3.56
CA LYS A 14 17.39 26.14 -3.49
C LYS A 14 17.90 26.66 -2.15
N ASP A 15 17.84 25.86 -1.10
CA ASP A 15 18.65 26.09 0.08
C ASP A 15 19.94 25.28 -0.01
N LYS A 16 21.05 26.01 -0.02
CA LYS A 16 22.41 25.46 -0.02
C LYS A 16 22.75 25.02 1.38
N ASN A 17 23.05 23.75 1.55
CA ASN A 17 23.58 22.99 2.70
C ASN A 17 22.59 22.03 3.35
N LEU A 18 22.03 21.16 2.57
CA LEU A 18 21.58 19.84 3.04
C LEU A 18 22.27 18.82 2.15
N ASP A 19 22.84 17.78 2.73
CA ASP A 19 23.19 16.57 2.00
C ASP A 19 21.92 16.10 1.31
N LEU A 20 21.78 16.51 0.04
CA LEU A 20 20.64 16.14 -0.79
C LEU A 20 20.84 14.66 -1.14
N ASP A 21 20.23 13.81 -0.35
CA ASP A 21 19.85 12.49 -0.84
C ASP A 21 19.17 12.68 -2.19
N LEU A 22 19.68 12.01 -3.21
CA LEU A 22 19.26 12.09 -4.62
C LEU A 22 17.76 11.86 -4.88
N THR A 23 16.96 11.73 -3.81
CA THR A 23 15.54 11.35 -3.82
C THR A 23 14.55 12.50 -3.69
N GLU A 24 14.97 13.72 -3.45
CA GLU A 24 14.02 14.84 -3.25
C GLU A 24 13.51 15.50 -4.53
N SER A 25 14.10 15.23 -5.69
CA SER A 25 13.83 16.07 -6.85
C SER A 25 12.85 15.54 -7.88
N ASP A 26 12.56 14.24 -7.97
CA ASP A 26 12.01 13.77 -9.25
C ASP A 26 10.92 12.69 -9.15
N GLN A 27 9.98 12.82 -8.25
CA GLN A 27 8.73 12.09 -8.38
C GLN A 27 7.84 12.82 -9.40
N GLU A 28 7.60 12.21 -10.55
CA GLU A 28 6.67 12.72 -11.55
C GLU A 28 5.25 12.28 -11.19
N ILE A 29 4.37 13.23 -10.85
CA ILE A 29 2.97 12.97 -10.51
C ILE A 29 2.10 13.16 -11.75
N ARG A 30 1.26 12.18 -12.04
CA ARG A 30 0.29 12.18 -13.13
C ARG A 30 -1.10 11.77 -12.63
N TYR A 31 -2.10 11.98 -13.47
CA TYR A 31 -3.49 11.65 -13.18
C TYR A 31 -4.09 10.85 -14.33
N CYS A 32 -4.84 9.81 -13.99
CA CYS A 32 -5.63 9.05 -14.95
C CYS A 32 -7.06 8.89 -14.45
N LEU A 33 -7.95 8.42 -15.31
CA LEU A 33 -9.34 8.15 -14.98
C LEU A 33 -9.55 6.65 -14.83
N SER A 34 -10.07 6.25 -13.67
CA SER A 34 -10.59 4.91 -13.46
C SER A 34 -11.83 4.66 -14.33
N LYS A 35 -12.27 3.42 -14.39
CA LYS A 35 -13.40 3.00 -15.23
C LYS A 35 -14.71 3.73 -14.93
N ASP A 36 -14.91 4.16 -13.69
CA ASP A 36 -16.07 4.94 -13.23
C ASP A 36 -15.82 6.45 -13.25
N HIS A 37 -14.79 6.90 -13.98
CA HIS A 37 -14.33 8.29 -14.09
C HIS A 37 -13.80 8.91 -12.79
N THR A 38 -13.52 8.11 -11.76
CA THR A 38 -12.78 8.58 -10.58
C THR A 38 -11.35 8.94 -10.99
N THR A 39 -10.89 10.12 -10.60
CA THR A 39 -9.51 10.57 -10.84
C THR A 39 -8.55 9.88 -9.89
N ILE A 40 -7.54 9.20 -10.43
CA ILE A 40 -6.49 8.52 -9.69
C ILE A 40 -5.15 9.22 -9.95
N ALA A 41 -4.51 9.66 -8.87
CA ALA A 41 -3.16 10.22 -8.91
C ALA A 41 -2.13 9.11 -8.77
N TYR A 42 -1.12 9.10 -9.63
CA TYR A 42 -0.01 8.17 -9.52
C TYR A 42 1.33 8.89 -9.73
N ALA A 43 2.39 8.31 -9.22
CA ALA A 43 3.74 8.83 -9.36
C ALA A 43 4.69 7.78 -9.91
N LYS A 44 5.67 8.28 -10.68
CA LYS A 44 6.81 7.52 -11.16
C LYS A 44 8.09 8.17 -10.65
N PHE A 45 9.06 7.36 -10.25
CA PHE A 45 10.44 7.82 -9.97
C PHE A 45 11.44 6.68 -10.18
N GLY A 46 12.73 7.01 -10.13
CA GLY A 46 13.78 6.05 -10.46
C GLY A 46 13.87 5.74 -11.95
N SER A 47 14.77 4.83 -12.30
CA SER A 47 15.02 4.40 -13.68
C SER A 47 15.33 2.91 -13.75
N GLY A 48 14.97 2.28 -14.87
CA GLY A 48 15.13 0.84 -15.10
C GLY A 48 13.81 0.16 -15.46
N PRO A 49 13.75 -1.18 -15.33
CA PRO A 49 12.52 -1.93 -15.59
C PRO A 49 11.36 -1.43 -14.72
N PRO A 50 10.13 -1.50 -15.21
CA PRO A 50 8.97 -1.06 -14.43
C PRO A 50 8.70 -2.00 -13.24
N LEU A 51 8.33 -1.42 -12.11
CA LEU A 51 7.79 -2.09 -10.93
C LEU A 51 6.68 -1.22 -10.36
N ILE A 52 5.51 -1.77 -10.11
CA ILE A 52 4.40 -1.03 -9.55
C ILE A 52 4.01 -1.53 -8.17
N LYS A 53 3.74 -0.60 -7.25
CA LYS A 53 3.20 -0.88 -5.92
C LYS A 53 1.68 -0.74 -5.95
N ALA A 54 0.96 -1.82 -5.64
CA ALA A 54 -0.46 -1.73 -5.34
C ALA A 54 -0.67 -0.96 -4.02
N PRO A 55 -1.72 -0.13 -3.91
CA PRO A 55 -1.97 0.66 -2.70
C PRO A 55 -2.31 -0.25 -1.51
N ASN A 56 -1.83 0.15 -0.35
CA ASN A 56 -2.25 -0.37 0.94
C ASN A 56 -3.27 0.57 1.58
N PHE A 57 -3.81 0.18 2.74
CA PHE A 57 -4.68 1.05 3.53
C PHE A 57 -3.95 2.35 3.86
N MET A 58 -4.49 3.45 3.38
CA MET A 58 -3.97 4.82 3.33
C MET A 58 -2.67 4.93 2.50
N THR A 59 -2.77 5.73 1.48
CA THR A 59 -1.64 6.11 0.63
C THR A 59 -1.64 7.61 0.42
N SER A 60 -0.46 8.19 0.42
CA SER A 60 -0.27 9.58 0.04
C SER A 60 1.02 9.73 -0.75
N LEU A 61 0.91 10.14 -2.00
CA LEU A 61 2.07 10.41 -2.84
C LEU A 61 2.96 11.50 -2.25
N GLU A 62 2.38 12.46 -1.55
CA GLU A 62 3.11 13.55 -0.92
C GLU A 62 3.69 13.14 0.44
N HIS A 63 2.84 12.70 1.38
CA HIS A 63 3.25 12.46 2.75
C HIS A 63 4.13 11.22 2.89
N ASP A 64 3.83 10.14 2.14
CA ASP A 64 4.67 8.94 2.14
C ASP A 64 6.09 9.23 1.64
N TRP A 65 6.23 10.14 0.68
CA TRP A 65 7.51 10.48 0.08
C TRP A 65 8.55 10.97 1.09
N ARG A 66 8.09 11.72 2.10
CA ARG A 66 8.93 12.30 3.14
C ARG A 66 8.92 11.50 4.45
N SER A 67 8.12 10.44 4.49
CA SER A 67 7.90 9.68 5.71
C SER A 67 9.10 8.77 6.04
N PRO A 68 9.59 8.79 7.30
CA PRO A 68 10.63 7.87 7.77
C PRO A 68 10.18 6.40 7.77
N ILE A 69 8.88 6.14 7.49
CA ILE A 69 8.32 4.79 7.39
C ILE A 69 8.47 4.23 5.96
N TRP A 70 8.42 5.12 4.94
CA TRP A 70 8.36 4.70 3.54
C TRP A 70 9.62 5.01 2.74
N LYS A 71 10.40 6.02 3.13
CA LYS A 71 11.53 6.54 2.34
C LYS A 71 12.50 5.44 1.92
N HIS A 72 12.83 4.51 2.81
CA HIS A 72 13.77 3.42 2.54
C HIS A 72 13.25 2.42 1.48
N TYR A 73 11.93 2.16 1.42
CA TYR A 73 11.35 1.37 0.33
C TYR A 73 11.49 2.08 -1.01
N PHE A 74 11.23 3.38 -1.01
CA PHE A 74 11.32 4.17 -2.25
C PHE A 74 12.76 4.24 -2.74
N ASN A 75 13.71 4.51 -1.87
CA ASN A 75 15.14 4.46 -2.20
C ASN A 75 15.55 3.09 -2.74
N PHE A 76 15.11 2.03 -2.10
CA PHE A 76 15.42 0.66 -2.50
C PHE A 76 14.89 0.33 -3.89
N PHE A 77 13.61 0.55 -4.16
CA PHE A 77 13.04 0.23 -5.46
C PHE A 77 13.48 1.21 -6.54
N GLY A 78 13.52 2.50 -6.26
CA GLY A 78 13.89 3.54 -7.22
C GLY A 78 15.36 3.50 -7.65
N SER A 79 16.24 2.86 -6.86
CA SER A 79 17.68 2.70 -7.21
C SER A 79 17.92 1.80 -8.42
N SER A 80 16.94 0.92 -8.77
CA SER A 80 17.12 -0.09 -9.83
C SER A 80 15.89 -0.27 -10.74
N HIS A 81 14.77 0.38 -10.43
CA HIS A 81 13.53 0.25 -11.18
C HIS A 81 12.89 1.63 -11.43
N SER A 82 12.17 1.73 -12.55
CA SER A 82 11.13 2.75 -12.66
C SER A 82 9.98 2.30 -11.77
N PHE A 83 9.88 2.92 -10.59
CA PHE A 83 8.92 2.53 -9.56
C PHE A 83 7.67 3.38 -9.64
N TYR A 84 6.52 2.71 -9.79
CA TYR A 84 5.20 3.33 -9.86
C TYR A 84 4.43 3.08 -8.58
N ARG A 85 3.76 4.10 -8.08
CA ARG A 85 2.84 4.02 -6.94
C ARG A 85 1.69 4.99 -7.15
N PHE A 86 0.55 4.77 -6.52
CA PHE A 86 -0.61 5.63 -6.68
C PHE A 86 -1.39 5.79 -5.38
N ASP A 87 -2.14 6.86 -5.29
CA ASP A 87 -3.07 7.09 -4.21
C ASP A 87 -4.37 6.35 -4.50
N GLN A 88 -4.79 5.52 -3.54
CA GLN A 88 -6.06 4.86 -3.60
C GLN A 88 -7.18 5.89 -3.66
N ARG A 89 -8.28 5.60 -4.38
CA ARG A 89 -9.48 6.46 -4.35
C ARG A 89 -9.88 6.80 -2.92
N GLY A 90 -10.28 8.04 -2.70
CA GLY A 90 -10.58 8.56 -1.36
C GLY A 90 -9.34 8.95 -0.55
N ASN A 91 -8.12 8.90 -1.13
CA ASN A 91 -6.88 9.22 -0.44
C ASN A 91 -6.00 10.18 -1.25
N GLY A 92 -5.12 10.89 -0.54
CA GLY A 92 -4.03 11.67 -1.09
C GLY A 92 -4.46 12.64 -2.18
N PHE A 93 -3.86 12.56 -3.35
CA PHE A 93 -4.17 13.39 -4.52
C PHE A 93 -5.25 12.79 -5.44
N SER A 94 -5.72 11.56 -5.17
CA SER A 94 -6.87 10.99 -5.87
C SER A 94 -8.18 11.61 -5.40
N ASP A 95 -9.28 11.41 -6.16
CA ASP A 95 -10.59 11.93 -5.77
C ASP A 95 -10.98 11.48 -4.36
N TRP A 96 -11.34 12.45 -3.51
CA TRP A 96 -11.79 12.20 -2.13
C TRP A 96 -13.27 11.86 -2.04
N GLU A 97 -14.05 12.18 -3.06
CA GLU A 97 -15.48 11.93 -3.14
C GLU A 97 -15.83 10.99 -4.30
N PRO A 98 -15.19 9.80 -4.41
CA PRO A 98 -15.52 8.86 -5.46
C PRO A 98 -16.95 8.36 -5.29
N GLN A 99 -17.65 8.07 -6.39
CA GLN A 99 -19.01 7.56 -6.36
C GLN A 99 -19.12 6.27 -5.54
N ASN A 100 -18.13 5.40 -5.65
CA ASN A 100 -18.07 4.12 -4.94
C ASN A 100 -16.68 3.83 -4.42
N ILE A 101 -16.64 3.22 -3.23
CA ILE A 101 -15.45 2.59 -2.66
C ILE A 101 -15.78 1.10 -2.50
N SER A 102 -15.23 0.27 -3.38
CA SER A 102 -15.41 -1.19 -3.38
C SER A 102 -14.12 -1.90 -3.77
N PHE A 103 -14.05 -3.19 -3.52
CA PHE A 103 -12.88 -3.99 -3.89
C PHE A 103 -12.67 -4.01 -5.42
N ASP A 104 -13.73 -4.13 -6.22
CA ASP A 104 -13.64 -4.12 -7.67
C ASP A 104 -13.10 -2.79 -8.20
N ASN A 105 -13.51 -1.67 -7.57
CA ASN A 105 -12.97 -0.36 -7.92
C ASN A 105 -11.46 -0.24 -7.63
N PHE A 106 -10.95 -0.86 -6.57
CA PHE A 106 -9.51 -0.86 -6.29
C PHE A 106 -8.72 -1.62 -7.37
N VAL A 107 -9.29 -2.67 -7.93
CA VAL A 107 -8.70 -3.41 -9.06
C VAL A 107 -8.76 -2.59 -10.34
N ASP A 108 -9.89 -1.91 -10.59
CA ASP A 108 -10.06 -1.05 -11.78
C ASP A 108 -9.15 0.20 -11.69
N ASP A 109 -8.86 0.73 -10.50
CA ASP A 109 -7.89 1.82 -10.29
C ASP A 109 -6.46 1.40 -10.66
N LEU A 110 -6.05 0.21 -10.23
CA LEU A 110 -4.76 -0.35 -10.64
C LEU A 110 -4.68 -0.53 -12.16
N ASP A 111 -5.76 -1.00 -12.80
CA ASP A 111 -5.82 -1.14 -14.25
C ASP A 111 -5.72 0.19 -14.98
N ALA A 112 -6.37 1.24 -14.45
CA ALA A 112 -6.29 2.58 -15.01
C ALA A 112 -4.86 3.13 -14.98
N VAL A 113 -4.17 3.00 -13.85
CA VAL A 113 -2.76 3.42 -13.71
C VAL A 113 -1.84 2.62 -14.64
N VAL A 114 -2.01 1.30 -14.72
CA VAL A 114 -1.20 0.44 -15.59
C VAL A 114 -1.37 0.83 -17.05
N ASN A 115 -2.61 1.10 -17.49
CA ASN A 115 -2.90 1.45 -18.88
C ASN A 115 -2.37 2.85 -19.22
N ASP A 116 -2.58 3.86 -18.37
CA ASP A 116 -2.11 5.22 -18.58
C ASP A 116 -0.57 5.31 -18.57
N ALA A 117 0.08 4.54 -17.71
CA ALA A 117 1.54 4.42 -17.65
C ALA A 117 2.15 3.56 -18.78
N GLY A 118 1.32 2.91 -19.61
CA GLY A 118 1.76 2.07 -20.71
C GLY A 118 2.52 0.81 -20.28
N LEU A 119 2.17 0.22 -19.14
CA LEU A 119 2.87 -0.94 -18.59
C LEU A 119 2.29 -2.23 -19.17
N GLU A 120 3.16 -3.08 -19.76
CA GLU A 120 2.74 -4.32 -20.41
C GLU A 120 3.08 -5.57 -19.61
N ASN A 121 4.29 -5.65 -19.05
CA ASN A 121 4.73 -6.79 -18.24
C ASN A 121 5.64 -6.29 -17.12
N PHE A 122 5.21 -6.48 -15.86
CA PHE A 122 5.87 -5.88 -14.70
C PHE A 122 5.66 -6.72 -13.44
N PRO A 123 6.62 -6.66 -12.49
CA PRO A 123 6.40 -7.14 -11.12
C PRO A 123 5.42 -6.23 -10.37
N LEU A 124 4.55 -6.85 -9.55
CA LEU A 124 3.71 -6.15 -8.58
C LEU A 124 4.30 -6.29 -7.18
N PHE A 125 4.55 -5.16 -6.52
CA PHE A 125 4.80 -5.11 -5.08
C PHE A 125 3.50 -4.80 -4.35
N ALA A 126 3.15 -5.67 -3.43
CA ALA A 126 1.90 -5.62 -2.69
C ALA A 126 2.17 -5.68 -1.18
N LEU A 127 1.67 -4.69 -0.45
CA LEU A 127 1.70 -4.68 1.00
C LEU A 127 0.26 -4.76 1.53
N SER A 128 0.04 -5.62 2.55
CA SER A 128 -1.25 -5.69 3.24
C SER A 128 -2.45 -5.91 2.28
N GLN A 129 -3.44 -5.01 2.32
CA GLN A 129 -4.59 -4.98 1.42
C GLN A 129 -4.21 -5.06 -0.06
N GLY A 130 -3.11 -4.42 -0.45
CA GLY A 130 -2.64 -4.43 -1.84
C GLY A 130 -2.41 -5.82 -2.39
N THR A 131 -2.19 -6.81 -1.52
CA THR A 131 -2.05 -8.23 -1.90
C THR A 131 -3.30 -8.77 -2.56
N ALA A 132 -4.46 -8.56 -1.97
CA ALA A 132 -5.71 -9.05 -2.54
C ALA A 132 -6.05 -8.35 -3.87
N VAL A 133 -5.78 -7.05 -3.97
CA VAL A 133 -5.94 -6.29 -5.22
C VAL A 133 -5.00 -6.84 -6.30
N SER A 134 -3.73 -7.08 -5.95
CA SER A 134 -2.74 -7.64 -6.88
C SER A 134 -3.08 -9.05 -7.34
N ILE A 135 -3.59 -9.90 -6.46
CA ILE A 135 -4.07 -11.26 -6.79
C ILE A 135 -5.25 -11.17 -7.78
N ALA A 136 -6.24 -10.33 -7.50
CA ALA A 136 -7.40 -10.16 -8.37
C ALA A 136 -6.98 -9.60 -9.74
N TYR A 137 -6.07 -8.62 -9.75
CA TYR A 137 -5.53 -8.04 -10.97
C TYR A 137 -4.74 -9.06 -11.80
N ALA A 138 -3.82 -9.80 -11.17
CA ALA A 138 -3.01 -10.82 -11.86
C ALA A 138 -3.86 -11.96 -12.43
N ALA A 139 -4.95 -12.33 -11.75
CA ALA A 139 -5.89 -13.33 -12.28
C ALA A 139 -6.70 -12.81 -13.47
N LYS A 140 -6.99 -11.51 -13.50
CA LYS A 140 -7.74 -10.86 -14.60
C LYS A 140 -6.84 -10.58 -15.81
N TYR A 141 -5.56 -10.26 -15.56
CA TYR A 141 -4.57 -9.89 -16.58
C TYR A 141 -3.26 -10.67 -16.42
N PRO A 142 -3.27 -12.01 -16.54
CA PRO A 142 -2.10 -12.84 -16.23
C PRO A 142 -0.88 -12.55 -17.11
N GLN A 143 -1.07 -12.00 -18.31
CA GLN A 143 0.02 -11.62 -19.22
C GLN A 143 0.73 -10.31 -18.79
N LYS A 144 0.09 -9.48 -17.97
CA LYS A 144 0.65 -8.19 -17.54
C LYS A 144 1.54 -8.30 -16.30
N VAL A 145 1.31 -9.29 -15.44
CA VAL A 145 2.04 -9.43 -14.18
C VAL A 145 3.06 -10.55 -14.27
N SER A 146 4.35 -10.19 -14.19
CA SER A 146 5.44 -11.16 -14.27
C SER A 146 5.74 -11.86 -12.94
N LYS A 147 5.62 -11.15 -11.83
CA LYS A 147 5.95 -11.62 -10.48
C LYS A 147 5.08 -10.92 -9.44
N LEU A 148 4.80 -11.59 -8.33
CA LEU A 148 4.18 -10.99 -7.14
C LEU A 148 5.18 -10.95 -5.98
N ILE A 149 5.39 -9.76 -5.39
CA ILE A 149 6.14 -9.56 -4.16
C ILE A 149 5.14 -9.12 -3.11
N ILE A 150 4.94 -9.93 -2.09
CA ILE A 150 3.92 -9.75 -1.06
C ILE A 150 4.60 -9.51 0.28
N LEU A 151 4.27 -8.42 0.96
CA LEU A 151 4.73 -8.11 2.31
C LEU A 151 3.53 -7.96 3.24
N GLY A 152 3.46 -8.77 4.30
CA GLY A 152 2.39 -8.72 5.31
C GLY A 152 0.97 -8.85 4.71
N GLY A 153 0.83 -9.63 3.62
CA GLY A 153 -0.38 -9.70 2.83
C GLY A 153 -1.40 -10.73 3.31
N TYR A 154 -2.62 -10.63 2.76
CA TYR A 154 -3.70 -11.56 3.03
C TYR A 154 -4.60 -11.76 1.80
N ALA A 155 -5.27 -12.92 1.72
CA ALA A 155 -6.28 -13.22 0.70
C ALA A 155 -7.72 -13.09 1.22
N ARG A 156 -7.89 -13.00 2.52
CA ARG A 156 -9.20 -12.94 3.19
C ARG A 156 -9.19 -11.89 4.30
N GLY A 157 -10.16 -11.01 4.27
CA GLY A 157 -10.38 -9.97 5.27
C GLY A 157 -10.81 -10.56 6.62
N ARG A 158 -10.92 -9.71 7.63
CA ARG A 158 -11.23 -10.12 9.01
C ARG A 158 -12.56 -10.86 9.14
N ALA A 159 -13.55 -10.52 8.30
CA ALA A 159 -14.83 -11.22 8.28
C ALA A 159 -14.74 -12.72 7.93
N PHE A 160 -13.66 -13.13 7.25
CA PHE A 160 -13.45 -14.53 6.81
C PHE A 160 -12.35 -15.26 7.57
N ARG A 161 -11.60 -14.57 8.43
CA ARG A 161 -10.52 -15.18 9.24
C ARG A 161 -10.75 -15.16 10.74
N MET A 162 -11.79 -14.44 11.20
CA MET A 162 -12.19 -14.35 12.61
C MET A 162 -13.54 -15.01 12.85
N LYS A 163 -13.85 -15.31 14.12
CA LYS A 163 -15.21 -15.71 14.49
C LYS A 163 -16.16 -14.52 14.34
N ALA A 164 -17.39 -14.79 13.91
CA ALA A 164 -18.34 -13.75 13.54
C ALA A 164 -18.65 -12.75 14.68
N ASP A 165 -18.80 -13.23 15.90
CA ASP A 165 -19.03 -12.40 17.08
C ASP A 165 -17.84 -11.53 17.46
N GLU A 166 -16.63 -12.07 17.37
CA GLU A 166 -15.38 -11.35 17.58
C GLU A 166 -15.17 -10.29 16.49
N PHE A 167 -15.35 -10.66 15.24
CA PHE A 167 -15.28 -9.72 14.11
C PHE A 167 -16.24 -8.56 14.27
N GLN A 168 -17.53 -8.83 14.56
CA GLN A 168 -18.53 -7.78 14.71
C GLN A 168 -18.15 -6.79 15.80
N LYS A 169 -17.65 -7.28 16.94
CA LYS A 169 -17.21 -6.44 18.06
C LYS A 169 -16.04 -5.55 17.69
N ILE A 170 -15.00 -6.11 17.08
CA ILE A 170 -13.79 -5.37 16.72
C ILE A 170 -14.08 -4.38 15.59
N SER A 171 -14.81 -4.79 14.56
CA SER A 171 -15.16 -3.92 13.43
C SER A 171 -15.99 -2.71 13.86
N SER A 172 -16.98 -2.91 14.75
CA SER A 172 -17.78 -1.81 15.29
C SER A 172 -16.95 -0.85 16.16
N MET A 173 -16.00 -1.37 16.92
CA MET A 173 -15.08 -0.55 17.72
C MET A 173 -14.16 0.28 16.83
N ASP A 174 -13.51 -0.33 15.84
CA ASP A 174 -12.62 0.36 14.91
C ASP A 174 -13.38 1.47 14.16
N GLU A 175 -14.57 1.19 13.67
CA GLU A 175 -15.40 2.17 12.98
C GLU A 175 -15.75 3.36 13.87
N ALA A 176 -16.19 3.10 15.10
CA ALA A 176 -16.50 4.16 16.06
C ALA A 176 -15.26 5.01 16.38
N MET A 177 -14.11 4.38 16.54
CA MET A 177 -12.84 5.07 16.79
C MET A 177 -12.42 5.94 15.59
N ILE A 178 -12.52 5.41 14.38
CA ILE A 178 -12.19 6.16 13.16
C ILE A 178 -13.12 7.38 13.03
N LEU A 179 -14.43 7.19 13.08
CA LEU A 179 -15.39 8.26 12.87
C LEU A 179 -15.30 9.39 13.91
N ASN A 180 -14.88 9.08 15.13
CA ASN A 180 -14.81 10.07 16.22
C ASN A 180 -13.39 10.61 16.50
N GLY A 181 -12.35 9.91 16.06
CA GLY A 181 -10.98 10.25 16.45
C GLY A 181 -10.02 10.56 15.30
N TRP A 182 -10.38 10.24 14.04
CA TRP A 182 -9.47 10.33 12.90
C TRP A 182 -8.93 11.74 12.65
N GLU A 183 -9.82 12.73 12.64
CA GLU A 183 -9.51 14.13 12.31
C GLU A 183 -9.20 14.99 13.54
N GLN A 184 -9.27 14.42 14.75
CA GLN A 184 -9.01 15.16 15.98
C GLN A 184 -7.56 15.65 16.06
N GLU A 185 -7.34 16.81 16.70
CA GLU A 185 -5.99 17.30 16.97
C GLU A 185 -5.23 16.35 17.90
N ASN A 186 -5.89 15.83 18.95
CA ASN A 186 -5.32 14.81 19.82
C ASN A 186 -5.14 13.48 19.05
N PRO A 187 -3.90 12.97 18.89
CA PRO A 187 -3.63 11.77 18.11
C PRO A 187 -3.99 10.45 18.81
N ALA A 188 -4.54 10.46 20.02
CA ALA A 188 -4.71 9.26 20.84
C ALA A 188 -5.39 8.09 20.10
N PHE A 189 -6.45 8.36 19.33
CA PHE A 189 -7.13 7.34 18.52
C PHE A 189 -6.26 6.80 17.40
N ARG A 190 -5.63 7.70 16.64
CA ARG A 190 -4.73 7.31 15.55
C ARG A 190 -3.53 6.53 16.10
N GLN A 191 -2.99 6.95 17.25
CA GLN A 191 -1.87 6.28 17.90
C GLN A 191 -2.25 4.86 18.36
N PHE A 192 -3.44 4.67 18.92
CA PHE A 192 -3.93 3.34 19.24
C PHE A 192 -4.02 2.46 17.98
N PHE A 193 -4.60 2.99 16.92
CA PHE A 193 -4.72 2.28 15.64
C PHE A 193 -3.34 1.99 15.04
N ALA A 194 -2.47 2.99 15.01
CA ALA A 194 -1.10 2.90 14.48
C ALA A 194 -0.24 1.86 15.22
N SER A 195 -0.45 1.68 16.53
CA SER A 195 0.31 0.72 17.33
C SER A 195 0.15 -0.73 16.87
N SER A 196 -0.94 -1.06 16.18
CA SER A 196 -1.11 -2.39 15.58
C SER A 196 -0.32 -2.59 14.29
N PHE A 197 0.10 -1.50 13.64
CA PHE A 197 0.92 -1.55 12.43
C PHE A 197 2.41 -1.47 12.74
N LEU A 198 2.77 -0.67 13.75
CA LEU A 198 4.14 -0.27 14.04
C LEU A 198 4.43 -0.29 15.55
N PRO A 199 4.30 -1.45 16.23
CA PRO A 199 4.50 -1.52 17.69
C PRO A 199 5.92 -1.17 18.12
N GLU A 200 6.92 -1.34 17.25
CA GLU A 200 8.34 -1.10 17.54
C GLU A 200 8.87 0.18 16.85
N ALA A 201 7.99 1.05 16.38
CA ALA A 201 8.38 2.31 15.76
C ALA A 201 8.95 3.31 16.79
N SER A 202 9.90 4.13 16.34
CA SER A 202 10.33 5.29 17.10
C SER A 202 9.18 6.30 17.28
N LYS A 203 9.34 7.23 18.24
CA LYS A 203 8.35 8.30 18.42
C LYS A 203 8.17 9.11 17.13
N GLU A 204 9.25 9.43 16.43
CA GLU A 204 9.21 10.18 15.16
C GLU A 204 8.41 9.44 14.09
N GLN A 205 8.65 8.14 13.93
CA GLN A 205 7.92 7.28 12.99
C GLN A 205 6.44 7.19 13.35
N MET A 206 6.11 7.04 14.62
CA MET A 206 4.74 7.01 15.10
C MET A 206 4.03 8.34 14.88
N ASP A 207 4.68 9.47 15.18
CA ASP A 207 4.15 10.81 14.93
C ASP A 207 3.93 11.05 13.43
N SER A 208 4.87 10.61 12.58
CA SER A 208 4.73 10.66 11.12
C SER A 208 3.53 9.86 10.65
N PHE A 209 3.35 8.62 11.14
CA PHE A 209 2.22 7.77 10.75
C PHE A 209 0.88 8.35 11.20
N ASN A 210 0.81 8.92 12.40
CA ASN A 210 -0.37 9.62 12.89
C ASN A 210 -0.75 10.82 12.01
N ASN A 211 0.25 11.56 11.51
CA ASN A 211 0.04 12.69 10.60
C ASN A 211 -0.42 12.21 9.21
N ILE A 212 0.21 11.18 8.67
CA ILE A 212 -0.22 10.55 7.41
C ILE A 212 -1.70 10.17 7.50
N MET A 213 -2.13 9.48 8.55
CA MET A 213 -3.53 9.13 8.75
C MET A 213 -4.44 10.36 8.67
N LYS A 214 -4.11 11.44 9.41
CA LYS A 214 -4.93 12.65 9.49
C LYS A 214 -5.08 13.36 8.14
N PHE A 215 -3.99 13.44 7.35
CA PHE A 215 -3.94 14.25 6.14
C PHE A 215 -4.22 13.48 4.84
N THR A 216 -4.22 12.17 4.89
CA THR A 216 -4.35 11.34 3.70
C THR A 216 -5.79 11.13 3.28
N THR A 217 -6.72 11.04 4.23
CA THR A 217 -8.12 10.70 3.94
C THR A 217 -9.05 11.20 5.05
N SER A 218 -10.33 11.38 4.72
CA SER A 218 -11.37 11.70 5.73
C SER A 218 -11.71 10.49 6.62
N ALA A 219 -12.25 10.77 7.80
CA ALA A 219 -12.77 9.73 8.70
C ALA A 219 -13.79 8.82 7.99
N THR A 220 -14.67 9.42 7.19
CA THR A 220 -15.70 8.69 6.44
C THR A 220 -15.08 7.74 5.41
N ASN A 221 -14.09 8.19 4.66
CA ASN A 221 -13.41 7.35 3.66
C ASN A 221 -12.59 6.25 4.34
N ALA A 222 -11.84 6.58 5.41
CA ALA A 222 -11.09 5.60 6.18
C ALA A 222 -12.00 4.46 6.69
N ALA A 223 -13.17 4.80 7.23
CA ALA A 223 -14.15 3.81 7.69
C ALA A 223 -14.72 2.97 6.53
N LYS A 224 -15.06 3.59 5.39
CA LYS A 224 -15.54 2.88 4.19
C LYS A 224 -14.48 1.91 3.65
N ILE A 225 -13.24 2.36 3.51
CA ILE A 225 -12.14 1.53 3.02
C ILE A 225 -11.88 0.36 3.97
N LEU A 226 -11.89 0.60 5.29
CA LEU A 226 -11.71 -0.47 6.28
C LEU A 226 -12.81 -1.52 6.17
N ARG A 227 -14.07 -1.13 6.01
CA ARG A 227 -15.19 -2.07 5.80
C ARG A 227 -15.00 -2.92 4.54
N VAL A 228 -14.56 -2.29 3.43
CA VAL A 228 -14.24 -3.04 2.20
C VAL A 228 -13.15 -4.05 2.45
N ASN A 229 -12.06 -3.64 3.13
CA ASN A 229 -10.93 -4.50 3.45
C ASN A 229 -11.33 -5.70 4.31
N ASP A 230 -12.25 -5.49 5.25
CA ASP A 230 -12.78 -6.56 6.10
C ASP A 230 -13.55 -7.63 5.32
N GLN A 231 -14.18 -7.25 4.23
CA GLN A 231 -14.99 -8.13 3.39
C GLN A 231 -14.24 -8.72 2.18
N ILE A 232 -12.94 -8.45 2.05
CA ILE A 232 -12.13 -9.04 0.97
C ILE A 232 -12.12 -10.56 1.09
N ASN A 233 -12.34 -11.25 -0.03
CA ASN A 233 -12.15 -12.69 -0.14
C ASN A 233 -11.75 -13.06 -1.58
N VAL A 234 -10.45 -13.32 -1.78
CA VAL A 234 -9.89 -13.73 -3.08
C VAL A 234 -9.35 -15.16 -3.04
N VAL A 235 -9.82 -15.99 -2.11
CA VAL A 235 -9.32 -17.37 -1.91
C VAL A 235 -9.48 -18.21 -3.18
N GLU A 236 -10.63 -18.15 -3.83
CA GLU A 236 -10.85 -18.90 -5.07
C GLU A 236 -10.01 -18.36 -6.24
N THR A 237 -9.64 -17.08 -6.18
CA THR A 237 -8.77 -16.44 -7.17
C THR A 237 -7.32 -16.91 -7.06
N LEU A 238 -6.84 -17.26 -5.86
CA LEU A 238 -5.48 -17.79 -5.65
C LEU A 238 -5.18 -19.00 -6.53
N LYS A 239 -6.17 -19.86 -6.76
CA LYS A 239 -6.03 -21.07 -7.57
C LYS A 239 -5.69 -20.79 -9.05
N LYS A 240 -5.95 -19.56 -9.50
CA LYS A 240 -5.69 -19.10 -10.87
C LYS A 240 -4.30 -18.47 -11.04
N ILE A 241 -3.59 -18.23 -9.94
CA ILE A 241 -2.29 -17.58 -9.95
C ILE A 241 -1.21 -18.63 -10.18
N GLU A 242 -0.49 -18.48 -11.29
CA GLU A 242 0.62 -19.37 -11.68
C GLU A 242 1.98 -18.64 -11.69
N ILE A 243 1.95 -17.30 -11.66
CA ILE A 243 3.15 -16.48 -11.67
C ILE A 243 3.97 -16.67 -10.38
N PRO A 244 5.31 -16.55 -10.46
CA PRO A 244 6.17 -16.61 -9.29
C PRO A 244 5.76 -15.58 -8.23
N SER A 245 5.75 -16.00 -6.97
CA SER A 245 5.31 -15.18 -5.86
C SER A 245 6.28 -15.27 -4.69
N LEU A 246 6.79 -14.14 -4.21
CA LEU A 246 7.57 -14.03 -2.99
C LEU A 246 6.68 -13.49 -1.87
N ILE A 247 6.60 -14.20 -0.77
CA ILE A 247 5.82 -13.81 0.41
C ILE A 247 6.80 -13.53 1.54
N LEU A 248 6.78 -12.30 2.04
CA LEU A 248 7.55 -11.83 3.18
C LEU A 248 6.56 -11.49 4.28
N HIS A 249 6.72 -12.04 5.49
CA HIS A 249 5.74 -11.81 6.55
C HIS A 249 6.42 -11.78 7.93
N ALA A 250 6.08 -10.77 8.72
CA ALA A 250 6.58 -10.63 10.09
C ALA A 250 5.95 -11.69 11.00
N GLU A 251 6.78 -12.38 11.78
CA GLU A 251 6.35 -13.50 12.65
C GLU A 251 5.33 -13.07 13.71
N LYS A 252 5.47 -11.85 14.20
CA LYS A 252 4.64 -11.29 15.26
C LYS A 252 3.77 -10.13 14.79
N ASP A 253 3.45 -10.12 13.48
CA ASP A 253 2.56 -9.10 12.91
C ASP A 253 1.22 -9.07 13.64
N MET A 254 0.93 -7.94 14.27
CA MET A 254 -0.30 -7.76 15.06
C MET A 254 -1.48 -7.32 14.21
N ARG A 255 -1.23 -6.82 12.99
CA ARG A 255 -2.28 -6.35 12.08
C ARG A 255 -2.80 -7.45 11.17
N VAL A 256 -1.89 -8.19 10.56
CA VAL A 256 -2.18 -9.36 9.72
C VAL A 256 -1.39 -10.54 10.27
N PRO A 257 -2.03 -11.50 10.94
CA PRO A 257 -1.32 -12.62 11.55
C PRO A 257 -0.46 -13.40 10.55
N PHE A 258 0.71 -13.88 10.97
CA PHE A 258 1.65 -14.68 10.17
C PHE A 258 0.97 -15.86 9.46
N THR A 259 -0.07 -16.43 10.08
CA THR A 259 -0.90 -17.49 9.49
C THR A 259 -1.55 -17.12 8.17
N GLU A 260 -1.71 -15.83 7.86
CA GLU A 260 -2.19 -15.40 6.53
C GLU A 260 -1.08 -15.50 5.48
N GLY A 261 0.19 -15.27 5.85
CA GLY A 261 1.34 -15.56 4.98
C GLY A 261 1.47 -17.06 4.69
N GLU A 262 1.32 -17.91 5.70
CA GLU A 262 1.28 -19.37 5.54
C GLU A 262 0.10 -19.82 4.66
N PHE A 263 -1.06 -19.18 4.85
CA PHE A 263 -2.24 -19.45 4.02
C PHE A 263 -1.99 -19.12 2.55
N LEU A 264 -1.39 -17.95 2.26
CA LEU A 264 -1.00 -17.57 0.90
C LEU A 264 -0.01 -18.58 0.30
N ALA A 265 1.04 -18.94 1.04
CA ALA A 265 2.06 -19.88 0.58
C ALA A 265 1.48 -21.28 0.28
N LYS A 266 0.50 -21.71 1.07
CA LYS A 266 -0.18 -22.99 0.84
C LYS A 266 -1.04 -23.01 -0.43
N HIS A 267 -1.57 -21.87 -0.85
CA HIS A 267 -2.55 -21.81 -1.95
C HIS A 267 -1.99 -21.24 -3.25
N LEU A 268 -0.88 -20.52 -3.22
CA LEU A 268 -0.16 -20.07 -4.41
C LEU A 268 0.79 -21.17 -4.89
N LYS A 269 0.60 -21.65 -6.13
CA LYS A 269 1.32 -22.81 -6.69
C LYS A 269 2.84 -22.62 -6.76
N ASN A 270 3.29 -21.40 -7.06
CA ASN A 270 4.70 -21.07 -7.27
C ASN A 270 5.10 -19.97 -6.30
N SER A 271 5.23 -20.30 -5.02
CA SER A 271 5.52 -19.32 -3.98
C SER A 271 6.66 -19.72 -3.06
N LYS A 272 7.39 -18.70 -2.57
CA LYS A 272 8.37 -18.81 -1.50
C LYS A 272 7.89 -17.95 -0.34
N LEU A 273 7.77 -18.53 0.86
CA LEU A 273 7.51 -17.79 2.11
C LEU A 273 8.82 -17.56 2.85
N VAL A 274 9.05 -16.32 3.25
CA VAL A 274 10.15 -15.88 4.11
C VAL A 274 9.56 -15.28 5.38
N SER A 275 9.88 -15.87 6.50
CA SER A 275 9.55 -15.39 7.83
C SER A 275 10.52 -14.29 8.23
N LEU A 276 10.00 -13.17 8.75
CA LEU A 276 10.79 -12.03 9.18
C LEU A 276 10.69 -11.89 10.71
N PRO A 277 11.84 -11.81 11.42
CA PRO A 277 11.85 -11.62 12.87
C PRO A 277 11.47 -10.19 13.26
N SER A 278 10.19 -9.84 13.12
CA SER A 278 9.63 -8.52 13.38
C SER A 278 8.24 -8.64 13.99
N SER A 279 7.83 -7.59 14.71
CA SER A 279 6.46 -7.36 15.18
C SER A 279 5.74 -6.29 14.34
N ASN A 280 6.48 -5.54 13.52
CA ASN A 280 5.91 -4.49 12.69
C ASN A 280 5.24 -5.08 11.44
N HIS A 281 4.06 -4.58 11.12
CA HIS A 281 3.37 -4.89 9.87
C HIS A 281 4.04 -4.26 8.66
N ILE A 282 4.61 -3.06 8.83
CA ILE A 282 5.45 -2.37 7.86
C ILE A 282 6.88 -2.44 8.39
N ILE A 283 7.74 -3.18 7.72
CA ILE A 283 9.14 -3.35 8.15
C ILE A 283 9.88 -2.02 8.06
N LEU A 284 10.52 -1.61 9.15
CA LEU A 284 11.22 -0.34 9.26
C LEU A 284 12.69 -0.48 8.88
N GLU A 285 13.30 0.63 8.44
CA GLU A 285 14.70 0.65 7.95
C GLU A 285 15.72 0.15 9.00
N GLN A 286 15.49 0.49 10.28
CA GLN A 286 16.37 0.13 11.37
C GLN A 286 16.23 -1.32 11.86
N GLU A 287 15.26 -2.08 11.36
CA GLU A 287 15.09 -3.48 11.78
C GLU A 287 16.15 -4.39 11.18
N ASP A 288 16.66 -5.33 11.97
CA ASP A 288 17.65 -6.32 11.54
C ASP A 288 17.16 -7.19 10.37
N CYS A 289 15.86 -7.28 10.15
CA CYS A 289 15.27 -8.00 9.04
C CYS A 289 15.16 -7.18 7.73
N TRP A 290 15.38 -5.87 7.74
CA TRP A 290 15.34 -5.07 6.52
C TRP A 290 16.36 -5.54 5.45
N PRO A 291 17.63 -5.84 5.77
CA PRO A 291 18.56 -6.44 4.81
C PRO A 291 18.09 -7.78 4.25
N ILE A 292 17.33 -8.58 5.02
CA ILE A 292 16.74 -9.84 4.54
C ILE A 292 15.68 -9.53 3.47
N VAL A 293 14.80 -8.55 3.74
CA VAL A 293 13.77 -8.10 2.79
C VAL A 293 14.41 -7.65 1.47
N GLN A 294 15.45 -6.81 1.55
CA GLN A 294 16.15 -6.31 0.37
C GLN A 294 16.78 -7.46 -0.45
N LYS A 295 17.50 -8.36 0.21
CA LYS A 295 18.14 -9.49 -0.44
C LYS A 295 17.14 -10.38 -1.16
N GLU A 296 16.08 -10.80 -0.46
CA GLU A 296 15.07 -11.71 -0.99
C GLU A 296 14.34 -11.10 -2.20
N ILE A 297 13.98 -9.82 -2.13
CA ILE A 297 13.35 -9.11 -3.25
C ILE A 297 14.29 -9.02 -4.44
N MET A 298 15.56 -8.61 -4.22
CA MET A 298 16.52 -8.47 -5.31
C MET A 298 16.85 -9.79 -6.00
N GLU A 299 17.02 -10.88 -5.25
CA GLU A 299 17.23 -12.22 -5.79
C GLU A 299 16.00 -12.69 -6.59
N PHE A 300 14.82 -12.47 -6.05
CA PHE A 300 13.57 -12.85 -6.70
C PHE A 300 13.32 -12.05 -7.99
N LEU A 301 13.63 -10.77 -8.02
CA LEU A 301 13.47 -9.94 -9.23
C LEU A 301 14.42 -10.36 -10.36
N LYS A 302 15.62 -10.85 -10.02
CA LYS A 302 16.64 -11.33 -10.99
C LYS A 302 16.35 -12.72 -11.54
N SER A 303 15.65 -13.60 -10.82
CA SER A 303 15.26 -14.93 -11.27
C SER A 303 14.22 -14.86 -12.39
#